data_2e49f2ff2134f93669a9e049a931d810
#
_entry.id   2e49f2ff2134f93669a9e049a931d810
#
_cell.length_a   1.000
_cell.length_b   1.000
_cell.length_c   1.000
_cell.angle_alpha   90.00
_cell.angle_beta   90.00
_cell.angle_gamma   90.00
#
_symmetry.space_group_name_H-M   'P 1'
#
loop_
_entity.id
_entity.type
_entity.pdbx_description
1 polymer ?
#
loop_
_entity_poly.entity_id
_entity_poly.type
_entity_poly.pdbx_seq_one_letter_code
_entity_poly.pdbx_strand_id
1 'polypeptide(L)' 'MRSLGIDYGSKRVGIAISDEARQFALPLCVLANTDELLGEVARLCEENHIDTIIIG' A
#
# COMPACT_ATOMS: atom_id res chain seq x y z
N MET A 1 5.44 10.53 9.60
CA MET A 1 5.73 9.20 9.05
C MET A 1 4.46 8.51 8.61
N ARG A 2 4.48 7.92 7.43
CA ARG A 2 3.35 7.16 6.91
C ARG A 2 3.80 5.77 6.52
N SER A 3 2.94 4.80 6.79
CA SER A 3 3.18 3.42 6.41
C SER A 3 2.17 2.98 5.37
N LEU A 4 2.61 2.16 4.44
CA LEU A 4 1.74 1.54 3.46
C LEU A 4 1.52 0.10 3.87
N GLY A 5 0.26 -0.30 4.03
CA GLY A 5 -0.10 -1.68 4.31
C GLY A 5 -0.48 -2.39 3.03
N ILE A 6 0.06 -3.56 2.83
CA ILE A 6 -0.23 -4.38 1.66
C ILE A 6 -0.85 -5.69 2.11
N ASP A 7 -2.08 -5.92 1.67
CA ASP A 7 -2.78 -7.19 1.87
C ASP A 7 -2.71 -7.96 0.55
N TYR A 8 -1.75 -8.88 0.47
CA TYR A 8 -1.41 -9.54 -0.77
C TYR A 8 -2.31 -10.73 -1.06
N GLY A 9 -3.02 -10.65 -2.17
CA GLY A 9 -3.85 -11.75 -2.65
C GLY A 9 -3.36 -12.30 -3.99
N SER A 10 -3.85 -13.44 -4.40
CA SER A 10 -3.41 -14.07 -5.63
C SER A 10 -3.80 -13.27 -6.88
N LYS A 11 -4.94 -12.62 -6.86
CA LYS A 11 -5.45 -11.84 -8.00
C LYS A 11 -5.49 -10.35 -7.74
N ARG A 12 -5.64 -9.96 -6.49
CA ARG A 12 -5.78 -8.57 -6.10
C ARG A 12 -4.95 -8.29 -4.86
N VAL A 13 -4.50 -7.06 -4.77
CA VAL A 13 -3.66 -6.62 -3.66
C VAL A 13 -4.32 -5.38 -3.05
N GLY A 14 -4.71 -5.47 -1.80
CA GLY A 14 -5.30 -4.36 -1.07
C GLY A 14 -4.23 -3.43 -0.55
N ILE A 15 -4.42 -2.13 -0.75
CA ILE A 15 -3.48 -1.11 -0.30
C ILE A 15 -4.17 -0.20 0.69
N ALA A 16 -3.54 0.01 1.83
CA ALA A 16 -4.03 0.92 2.85
C ALA A 16 -2.91 1.81 3.33
N ILE A 17 -3.26 3.00 3.81
CA ILE A 17 -2.30 3.92 4.38
C ILE A 17 -2.60 4.06 5.86
N SER A 18 -1.56 3.95 6.69
CA SER A 18 -1.67 4.26 8.10
C SER A 18 -1.34 5.74 8.32
N ASP A 19 -1.99 6.33 9.30
CA ASP A 19 -1.65 7.67 9.76
C ASP A 19 -0.42 7.62 10.67
N GLU A 20 -0.07 8.76 11.27
CA GLU A 20 1.06 8.85 12.19
C GLU A 20 0.90 7.97 13.42
N ALA A 21 -0.33 7.63 13.80
CA ALA A 21 -0.61 6.73 14.91
C ALA A 21 -0.55 5.26 14.50
N ARG A 22 -0.20 4.97 13.25
CA ARG A 22 -0.09 3.62 12.68
C ARG A 22 -1.41 2.85 12.68
N GLN A 23 -2.49 3.56 12.52
CA GLN A 23 -3.79 2.93 12.36
C GLN A 23 -4.13 2.83 10.88
N PHE A 24 -4.37 1.61 10.42
CA PHE A 24 -4.74 1.36 9.02
C PHE A 24 -6.24 1.57 8.85
N ALA A 25 -6.67 2.80 9.01
CA ALA A 25 -8.08 3.13 8.99
C ALA A 25 -8.64 3.41 7.60
N LEU A 26 -7.78 3.70 6.62
CA LEU A 26 -8.22 4.14 5.32
C LEU A 26 -7.69 3.23 4.20
N PRO A 27 -8.54 2.37 3.65
CA PRO A 27 -8.16 1.66 2.43
C PRO A 27 -7.97 2.68 1.31
N LEU A 28 -6.84 2.60 0.63
CA LEU A 28 -6.53 3.52 -0.46
C LEU A 28 -7.08 3.01 -1.78
N CYS A 29 -6.77 1.77 -2.13
CA CYS A 29 -7.19 1.19 -3.38
C CYS A 29 -6.92 -0.31 -3.40
N VAL A 30 -7.39 -0.96 -4.45
CA VAL A 30 -7.10 -2.36 -4.72
C VAL A 30 -6.42 -2.41 -6.08
N LEU A 31 -5.25 -3.04 -6.14
CA LEU A 31 -4.49 -3.18 -7.37
C LEU A 31 -4.58 -4.61 -7.88
N ALA A 32 -4.48 -4.77 -9.19
CA ALA A 32 -4.37 -6.10 -9.79
C ALA A 32 -2.98 -6.67 -9.50
N ASN A 33 -2.91 -7.96 -9.20
CA ASN A 33 -1.64 -8.63 -8.99
C ASN A 33 -1.05 -8.99 -10.35
N THR A 34 -0.37 -8.04 -10.98
CA THR A 34 0.22 -8.17 -12.29
C THR A 34 1.70 -7.80 -12.22
N ASP A 35 2.39 -7.92 -13.34
CA ASP A 35 3.82 -7.56 -13.43
C ASP A 35 4.06 -6.08 -13.15
N GLU A 36 3.03 -5.26 -13.23
CA GLU A 36 3.12 -3.81 -13.00
C GLU A 36 2.90 -3.42 -11.55
N LEU A 37 2.60 -4.40 -10.69
CA LEU A 37 2.27 -4.15 -9.29
C LEU A 37 3.36 -3.38 -8.55
N LEU A 38 4.61 -3.78 -8.70
CA LEU A 38 5.72 -3.13 -8.01
C LEU A 38 5.87 -1.66 -8.42
N GLY A 39 5.70 -1.37 -9.70
CA GLY A 39 5.73 0.00 -10.19
C GLY A 39 4.60 0.85 -9.63
N GLU A 40 3.41 0.27 -9.53
CA GLU A 40 2.25 0.94 -8.96
C GLU A 40 2.46 1.23 -7.48
N VAL A 41 2.98 0.25 -6.74
CA VAL A 41 3.26 0.42 -5.31
C VAL A 41 4.32 1.50 -5.10
N ALA A 42 5.38 1.49 -5.90
CA ALA A 42 6.44 2.50 -5.81
C ALA A 42 5.89 3.90 -6.05
N ARG A 43 5.01 4.05 -7.04
CA ARG A 43 4.38 5.33 -7.33
C ARG A 43 3.52 5.81 -6.16
N LEU A 44 2.73 4.91 -5.57
CA LEU A 44 1.90 5.26 -4.43
C LEU A 44 2.74 5.67 -3.22
N CYS A 45 3.86 4.99 -3.00
CA CYS A 45 4.77 5.36 -1.92
C CYS A 45 5.32 6.77 -2.10
N GLU A 46 5.67 7.11 -3.33
CA GLU A 46 6.21 8.43 -3.64
C GLU A 46 5.15 9.52 -3.52
N GLU A 47 3.97 9.29 -4.08
CA GLU A 47 2.88 10.25 -4.04
C GLU A 47 2.38 10.52 -2.62
N ASN A 48 2.44 9.53 -1.75
CA ASN A 48 1.90 9.62 -0.39
C ASN A 48 2.98 9.77 0.68
N HIS A 49 4.22 9.96 0.29
CA HIS A 49 5.35 10.14 1.22
C HIS A 49 5.46 8.99 2.22
N ILE A 50 5.45 7.77 1.70
CA ILE A 50 5.51 6.56 2.51
C ILE A 50 6.95 6.28 2.93
N ASP A 51 7.14 6.02 4.22
CA ASP A 51 8.45 5.68 4.79
C ASP A 51 8.62 4.19 4.99
N THR A 52 7.53 3.49 5.23
CA THR A 52 7.58 2.08 5.63
C THR A 52 6.50 1.30 4.91
N ILE A 53 6.83 0.11 4.48
CA ILE A 53 5.86 -0.81 3.87
C ILE A 53 5.66 -1.99 4.81
N ILE A 54 4.40 -2.30 5.11
CA ILE A 54 4.03 -3.42 5.96
C ILE A 54 3.23 -4.41 5.11
N ILE A 55 3.71 -5.62 5.03
CA ILE A 55 3.05 -6.69 4.28
C ILE A 55 2.41 -7.64 5.28
N GLY A 56 1.13 -7.81 5.13
CA GLY A 56 0.37 -8.69 6.00
C GLY A 56 -0.37 -9.80 5.26
#